data_bf21e3561f08567b2f0550f2e9331920
#
_entry.id   bf21e3561f08567b2f0550f2e9331920
#
_cell.length_a   1.000
_cell.length_b   1.000
_cell.length_c   1.000
_cell.angle_alpha   90.00
_cell.angle_beta   90.00
_cell.angle_gamma   90.00
#
_symmetry.space_group_name_H-M   'P 1'
#
loop_
_entity.id
_entity.type
_entity.pdbx_description
1 polymer ?
#
loop_
_entity_poly.entity_id
_entity_poly.type
_entity_poly.pdbx_seq_one_letter_code
_entity_poly.pdbx_strand_id
1 'polypeptide(L)'
;MKQSEVRQLFVRNNPGVRRPGKKGYWYKCAHCGKWCGRPGGEGASIPDNEKMEVDHIQSWYNGGSDELWNLQPLCKPCNRNKGATPTLKDNVKIVCNAVLHPVDSIESIGKKAIRQNKVLKKLGLNKRK
;
A
#
# COMPACT_ATOMS: atom_id res chain seq x y z
N MET A 1 11.49 5.81 1.65
CA MET A 1 11.68 4.37 1.94
C MET A 1 11.44 3.58 0.66
N LYS A 2 12.30 2.62 0.37
CA LYS A 2 12.13 1.77 -0.81
C LYS A 2 10.96 0.81 -0.61
N GLN A 3 10.34 0.36 -1.71
CA GLN A 3 9.21 -0.56 -1.65
C GLN A 3 9.56 -1.88 -0.93
N SER A 4 10.77 -2.37 -1.11
CA SER A 4 11.24 -3.56 -0.40
C SER A 4 11.32 -3.37 1.11
N GLU A 5 11.70 -2.18 1.56
CA GLU A 5 11.77 -1.83 2.98
C GLU A 5 10.37 -1.69 3.58
N VAL A 6 9.44 -1.09 2.85
CA VAL A 6 8.03 -0.98 3.22
C VAL A 6 7.42 -2.36 3.40
N ARG A 7 7.68 -3.26 2.44
CA ARG A 7 7.22 -4.65 2.52
C ARG A 7 7.77 -5.37 3.74
N GLN A 8 9.07 -5.22 4.01
CA GLN A 8 9.71 -5.84 5.17
C GLN A 8 9.12 -5.31 6.48
N LEU A 9 8.90 -4.00 6.57
CA LEU A 9 8.29 -3.38 7.73
C LEU A 9 6.89 -3.95 7.99
N PHE A 10 6.07 -4.02 6.96
CA PHE A 10 4.72 -4.57 7.05
C PHE A 10 4.74 -6.04 7.49
N VAL A 11 5.52 -6.88 6.82
CA VAL A 11 5.60 -8.32 7.08
C VAL A 11 6.13 -8.60 8.48
N ARG A 12 7.10 -7.83 8.95
CA ARG A 12 7.65 -7.98 10.31
C ARG A 12 6.59 -7.79 11.38
N ASN A 13 5.67 -6.86 11.17
CA ASN A 13 4.60 -6.54 12.11
C ASN A 13 3.30 -7.32 11.83
N ASN A 14 3.17 -7.88 10.62
CA ASN A 14 2.02 -8.64 10.19
C ASN A 14 2.52 -9.87 9.42
N PRO A 15 2.96 -10.92 10.13
CA PRO A 15 3.59 -12.08 9.48
C PRO A 15 2.62 -12.90 8.63
N GLY A 16 1.32 -12.72 8.80
CA GLY A 16 0.31 -13.50 8.11
C GLY A 16 -0.10 -14.74 8.88
N VAL A 17 -1.03 -15.49 8.34
CA VAL A 17 -1.54 -16.71 8.95
C VAL A 17 -1.21 -17.92 8.09
N ARG A 18 -1.16 -19.10 8.73
CA ARG A 18 -0.98 -20.37 8.03
C ARG A 18 -2.35 -20.91 7.64
N ARG A 19 -2.45 -21.48 6.45
CA ARG A 19 -3.69 -22.09 5.96
C ARG A 19 -3.50 -23.61 5.84
N PRO A 20 -4.49 -24.42 6.24
CA PRO A 20 -4.43 -25.87 6.08
C PRO A 20 -4.16 -26.27 4.63
N GLY A 21 -3.17 -27.13 4.41
CA GLY A 21 -2.80 -27.63 3.09
C GLY A 21 -2.13 -26.62 2.16
N LYS A 22 -1.83 -25.43 2.65
CA LYS A 22 -1.16 -24.37 1.89
C LYS A 22 0.18 -24.00 2.52
N LYS A 23 1.20 -23.90 1.70
CA LYS A 23 2.50 -23.38 2.15
C LYS A 23 2.48 -21.84 2.09
N GLY A 24 3.37 -21.21 2.85
CA GLY A 24 3.48 -19.78 2.90
C GLY A 24 2.62 -19.14 3.97
N TYR A 25 2.59 -17.82 3.96
CA TYR A 25 1.83 -17.01 4.89
C TYR A 25 0.75 -16.23 4.15
N TRP A 26 -0.44 -16.17 4.72
CA TRP A 26 -1.62 -15.72 4.01
C TRP A 26 -2.28 -14.54 4.70
N TYR A 27 -2.89 -13.68 3.89
CA TYR A 27 -3.57 -12.45 4.30
C TYR A 27 -4.91 -12.35 3.58
N LYS A 28 -5.84 -11.63 4.16
CA LYS A 28 -7.06 -11.23 3.44
C LYS A 28 -6.79 -9.93 2.70
N CYS A 29 -7.05 -9.92 1.38
CA CYS A 29 -6.97 -8.69 0.60
C CYS A 29 -7.91 -7.64 1.18
N ALA A 30 -7.39 -6.45 1.44
CA ALA A 30 -8.19 -5.37 2.05
C ALA A 30 -9.31 -4.86 1.14
N HIS A 31 -9.21 -5.08 -0.18
CA HIS A 31 -10.22 -4.64 -1.14
C HIS A 31 -11.25 -5.72 -1.46
N CYS A 32 -10.81 -6.89 -1.90
CA CYS A 32 -11.73 -7.94 -2.36
C CYS A 32 -12.01 -9.04 -1.32
N GLY A 33 -11.27 -9.08 -0.22
CA GLY A 33 -11.43 -10.07 0.82
C GLY A 33 -10.92 -11.47 0.50
N LYS A 34 -10.39 -11.70 -0.69
CA LYS A 34 -9.81 -13.00 -1.07
C LYS A 34 -8.46 -13.21 -0.39
N TRP A 35 -8.06 -14.47 -0.29
CA TRP A 35 -6.75 -14.80 0.24
C TRP A 35 -5.65 -14.37 -0.72
N CYS A 36 -4.60 -13.77 -0.17
CA CYS A 36 -3.36 -13.51 -0.89
C CYS A 36 -2.18 -13.90 0.00
N GLY A 37 -1.06 -14.33 -0.61
CA GLY A 37 -0.01 -14.96 0.14
C GLY A 37 1.41 -14.55 -0.24
N ARG A 38 2.33 -14.88 0.67
CA ARG A 38 3.77 -14.76 0.45
C ARG A 38 4.45 -16.08 0.77
N PRO A 39 5.58 -16.42 0.08
CA PRO A 39 6.23 -17.73 0.27
C PRO A 39 6.88 -17.94 1.63
N GLY A 40 7.36 -16.91 2.30
CA GLY A 40 7.92 -17.02 3.65
C GLY A 40 9.18 -17.88 3.77
N GLY A 41 9.93 -18.07 2.70
CA GLY A 41 11.17 -18.86 2.73
C GLY A 41 11.00 -20.37 2.72
N GLU A 42 9.78 -20.87 2.49
CA GLU A 42 9.47 -22.30 2.53
C GLU A 42 9.48 -22.98 1.16
N GLY A 43 9.99 -22.32 0.13
CA GLY A 43 9.89 -22.80 -1.23
C GLY A 43 8.46 -22.86 -1.77
N ALA A 44 7.55 -22.11 -1.15
CA ALA A 44 6.16 -22.06 -1.58
C ALA A 44 6.05 -21.33 -2.91
N SER A 45 5.26 -21.89 -3.82
CA SER A 45 4.91 -21.23 -5.07
C SER A 45 3.52 -20.63 -4.93
N ILE A 46 3.45 -19.31 -5.01
CA ILE A 46 2.18 -18.58 -4.92
C ILE A 46 1.76 -18.20 -6.34
N PRO A 47 0.54 -18.59 -6.79
CA PRO A 47 0.03 -18.13 -8.08
C PRO A 47 0.07 -16.62 -8.18
N ASP A 48 0.36 -16.09 -9.38
CA ASP A 48 0.59 -14.66 -9.59
C ASP A 48 -0.60 -13.80 -9.14
N ASN A 49 -1.81 -14.25 -9.43
CA ASN A 49 -3.04 -13.53 -9.03
C ASN A 49 -3.37 -13.65 -7.54
N GLU A 50 -2.67 -14.50 -6.80
CA GLU A 50 -2.83 -14.65 -5.36
C GLU A 50 -1.66 -14.06 -4.57
N LYS A 51 -0.67 -13.48 -5.23
CA LYS A 51 0.46 -12.86 -4.54
C LYS A 51 0.01 -11.65 -3.73
N MET A 52 0.47 -11.60 -2.48
CA MET A 52 0.23 -10.46 -1.60
C MET A 52 1.21 -9.36 -1.93
N GLU A 53 0.68 -8.15 -2.10
CA GLU A 53 1.46 -6.92 -2.24
C GLU A 53 1.08 -5.96 -1.13
N VAL A 54 2.05 -5.21 -0.62
CA VAL A 54 1.80 -4.18 0.39
C VAL A 54 1.49 -2.87 -0.32
N ASP A 55 0.37 -2.28 0.04
CA ASP A 55 -0.13 -1.06 -0.56
C ASP A 55 -0.23 0.07 0.47
N HIS A 56 -0.02 1.29 0.03
CA HIS A 56 -0.30 2.46 0.83
C HIS A 56 -1.78 2.81 0.71
N ILE A 57 -2.49 2.90 1.84
CA ILE A 57 -3.91 3.29 1.86
C ILE A 57 -4.07 4.66 1.21
N GLN A 58 -3.31 5.64 1.68
CA GLN A 58 -3.10 6.90 0.99
C GLN A 58 -1.78 6.79 0.23
N SER A 59 -1.84 6.87 -1.10
CA SER A 59 -0.67 6.65 -1.95
C SER A 59 0.44 7.67 -1.71
N TRP A 60 1.68 7.27 -2.02
CA TRP A 60 2.83 8.18 -2.00
C TRP A 60 2.55 9.44 -2.83
N TYR A 61 1.97 9.28 -4.01
CA TYR A 61 1.62 10.39 -4.91
C TYR A 61 0.70 11.40 -4.24
N ASN A 62 -0.20 10.94 -3.37
CA ASN A 62 -1.14 11.78 -2.63
C ASN A 62 -0.64 12.17 -1.23
N GLY A 63 0.66 12.05 -0.98
CA GLY A 63 1.27 12.45 0.27
C GLY A 63 1.23 11.41 1.39
N GLY A 64 0.91 10.16 1.07
CA GLY A 64 0.85 9.09 2.05
C GLY A 64 2.19 8.77 2.69
N SER A 65 2.18 8.39 3.96
CA SER A 65 3.36 8.01 4.73
C SER A 65 3.64 6.51 4.64
N ASP A 66 4.85 6.12 5.05
CA ASP A 66 5.27 4.71 5.16
C ASP A 66 4.95 4.10 6.54
N GLU A 67 4.14 4.79 7.36
CA GLU A 67 3.73 4.28 8.66
C GLU A 67 2.83 3.05 8.53
N LEU A 68 2.93 2.13 9.49
CA LEU A 68 2.14 0.88 9.47
C LEU A 68 0.65 1.10 9.31
N TRP A 69 0.10 2.14 9.95
CA TRP A 69 -1.33 2.44 9.86
C TRP A 69 -1.76 2.89 8.46
N ASN A 70 -0.80 3.24 7.58
CA ASN A 70 -1.07 3.58 6.17
C ASN A 70 -0.78 2.42 5.21
N LEU A 71 -0.46 1.24 5.72
CA LEU A 71 -0.13 0.06 4.91
C LEU A 71 -1.24 -0.98 5.01
N GLN A 72 -1.47 -1.69 3.91
CA GLN A 72 -2.47 -2.75 3.85
C GLN A 72 -2.06 -3.84 2.88
N PRO A 73 -2.50 -5.10 3.10
CA PRO A 73 -2.26 -6.16 2.14
C PRO A 73 -3.31 -6.14 1.05
N LEU A 74 -2.88 -6.23 -0.20
CA LEU A 74 -3.74 -6.40 -1.36
C LEU A 74 -3.28 -7.60 -2.17
N CYS A 75 -4.21 -8.29 -2.83
CA CYS A 75 -3.83 -9.20 -3.88
C CYS A 75 -3.30 -8.41 -5.08
N LYS A 76 -2.44 -9.02 -5.87
CA LYS A 76 -1.83 -8.35 -7.01
C LYS A 76 -2.85 -7.73 -7.97
N PRO A 77 -3.95 -8.41 -8.36
CA PRO A 77 -4.97 -7.78 -9.22
C PRO A 77 -5.58 -6.51 -8.62
N CYS A 78 -5.94 -6.51 -7.34
CA CYS A 78 -6.51 -5.33 -6.69
C CYS A 78 -5.51 -4.18 -6.62
N ASN A 79 -4.24 -4.48 -6.33
CA ASN A 79 -3.20 -3.47 -6.29
C ASN A 79 -2.98 -2.82 -7.65
N ARG A 80 -2.96 -3.63 -8.72
CA ARG A 80 -2.82 -3.13 -10.10
C ARG A 80 -4.02 -2.28 -10.52
N ASN A 81 -5.23 -2.70 -10.18
CA ASN A 81 -6.44 -1.94 -10.49
C ASN A 81 -6.53 -0.62 -9.74
N LYS A 82 -6.06 -0.59 -8.50
CA LYS A 82 -6.06 0.63 -7.70
C LYS A 82 -5.13 1.70 -8.26
N GLY A 83 -3.90 1.32 -8.64
CA GLY A 83 -2.87 2.30 -8.99
C GLY A 83 -2.68 3.31 -7.87
N ALA A 84 -2.65 4.60 -8.19
CA ALA A 84 -2.54 5.68 -7.21
C ALA A 84 -3.92 6.21 -6.74
N THR A 85 -5.01 5.72 -7.31
CA THR A 85 -6.37 6.20 -7.02
C THR A 85 -6.95 5.44 -5.83
N PRO A 86 -7.34 6.11 -4.74
CA PRO A 86 -7.94 5.42 -3.60
C PRO A 86 -9.34 4.92 -3.93
N THR A 87 -9.69 3.75 -3.39
CA THR A 87 -11.07 3.22 -3.44
C THR A 87 -11.93 3.92 -2.40
N LEU A 88 -13.25 3.66 -2.44
CA LEU A 88 -14.15 4.18 -1.41
C LEU A 88 -13.75 3.70 0.00
N LYS A 89 -13.37 2.42 0.14
CA LYS A 89 -12.86 1.88 1.41
C LYS A 89 -11.60 2.61 1.87
N ASP A 90 -10.69 2.91 0.94
CA ASP A 90 -9.47 3.64 1.24
C ASP A 90 -9.79 5.06 1.71
N ASN A 91 -10.73 5.74 1.07
CA ASN A 91 -11.13 7.09 1.46
C ASN A 91 -11.65 7.14 2.89
N VAL A 92 -12.44 6.15 3.30
CA VAL A 92 -12.91 6.04 4.69
C VAL A 92 -11.73 5.90 5.64
N LYS A 93 -10.79 5.02 5.32
CA LYS A 93 -9.57 4.82 6.12
C LYS A 93 -8.70 6.08 6.18
N ILE A 94 -8.56 6.79 5.07
CA ILE A 94 -7.79 8.03 5.00
C ILE A 94 -8.40 9.08 5.94
N VAL A 95 -9.72 9.24 5.95
CA VAL A 95 -10.41 10.16 6.86
C VAL A 95 -10.20 9.74 8.31
N CYS A 96 -10.35 8.45 8.64
CA CYS A 96 -10.11 7.94 9.99
C CYS A 96 -8.65 8.19 10.42
N ASN A 97 -7.70 7.93 9.54
CA ASN A 97 -6.28 8.17 9.81
C ASN A 97 -5.98 9.67 10.02
N ALA A 98 -6.66 10.55 9.28
CA ALA A 98 -6.52 12.00 9.46
C ALA A 98 -6.95 12.45 10.85
N VAL A 99 -8.00 11.84 11.40
CA VAL A 99 -8.46 12.12 12.76
C VAL A 99 -7.49 11.58 13.81
N LEU A 100 -6.98 10.35 13.59
CA LEU A 100 -6.07 9.68 14.53
C LEU A 100 -4.63 10.22 14.47
N HIS A 101 -4.21 10.75 13.31
CA HIS A 101 -2.85 11.21 13.05
C HIS A 101 -2.87 12.62 12.41
N PRO A 102 -3.35 13.64 13.12
CA PRO A 102 -3.59 14.97 12.52
C PRO A 102 -2.32 15.67 12.05
N VAL A 103 -1.19 15.49 12.74
CA VAL A 103 0.10 16.09 12.35
C VAL A 103 0.56 15.51 11.01
N ASP A 104 0.52 14.19 10.88
CA ASP A 104 0.91 13.51 9.65
C ASP A 104 -0.01 13.91 8.48
N SER A 105 -1.29 14.13 8.74
CA SER A 105 -2.25 14.57 7.73
C SER A 105 -1.96 15.97 7.22
N ILE A 106 -1.54 16.89 8.08
CA ILE A 106 -1.13 18.24 7.70
C ILE A 106 0.14 18.17 6.85
N GLU A 107 1.13 17.38 7.29
CA GLU A 107 2.36 17.18 6.53
C GLU A 107 2.09 16.53 5.18
N SER A 108 1.11 15.64 5.07
CA SER A 108 0.78 14.94 3.82
C SER A 108 0.32 15.89 2.73
N ILE A 109 -0.33 17.00 3.06
CA ILE A 109 -0.75 18.03 2.10
C ILE A 109 0.47 18.64 1.41
N GLY A 110 1.49 19.00 2.19
CA GLY A 110 2.75 19.51 1.65
C GLY A 110 3.49 18.49 0.81
N LYS A 111 3.57 17.25 1.29
CA LYS A 111 4.20 16.14 0.56
C LYS A 111 3.48 15.86 -0.75
N LYS A 112 2.16 15.88 -0.77
CA LYS A 112 1.36 15.72 -1.98
C LYS A 112 1.71 16.78 -3.02
N ALA A 113 1.73 18.05 -2.64
CA ALA A 113 2.06 19.14 -3.54
C ALA A 113 3.47 18.99 -4.13
N ILE A 114 4.46 18.70 -3.28
CA ILE A 114 5.85 18.53 -3.68
C ILE A 114 5.99 17.34 -4.64
N ARG A 115 5.40 16.20 -4.30
CA ARG A 115 5.50 14.96 -5.10
C ARG A 115 4.81 15.09 -6.44
N GLN A 116 3.64 15.69 -6.48
CA GLN A 116 2.91 15.93 -7.72
C GLN A 116 3.64 16.91 -8.64
N ASN A 117 4.20 17.97 -8.07
CA ASN A 117 5.01 18.92 -8.82
C ASN A 117 6.26 18.27 -9.42
N LYS A 118 6.92 17.39 -8.66
CA LYS A 118 8.09 16.65 -9.11
C LYS A 118 7.77 15.73 -10.30
N VAL A 119 6.62 15.04 -10.25
CA VAL A 119 6.14 14.19 -11.33
C VAL A 119 5.83 15.04 -12.57
N LEU A 120 5.14 16.17 -12.41
CA LEU A 120 4.82 17.06 -13.52
C LEU A 120 6.08 17.61 -14.19
N LYS A 121 7.10 17.99 -13.43
CA LYS A 121 8.41 18.39 -13.96
C LYS A 121 9.06 17.30 -14.79
N LYS A 122 9.04 16.06 -14.27
CA LYS A 122 9.62 14.91 -14.97
C LYS A 122 8.93 14.63 -16.28
N LEU A 123 7.63 14.90 -16.37
CA LEU A 123 6.83 14.74 -17.58
C LEU A 123 6.87 15.97 -18.50
N GLY A 124 7.53 17.05 -18.07
CA GLY A 124 7.58 18.30 -18.84
C GLY A 124 6.27 19.08 -18.83
N LEU A 125 5.35 18.76 -17.91
CA LEU A 125 4.02 19.37 -17.86
C LEU A 125 3.93 20.56 -16.91
N ASN A 126 4.95 20.75 -16.09
CA ASN A 126 4.99 21.86 -15.15
C ASN A 126 5.59 23.08 -15.81
N LYS A 127 4.75 23.91 -16.40
CA LYS A 127 5.19 25.17 -17.02
C LYS A 127 5.08 26.30 -16.01
N ARG A 128 6.22 26.82 -15.58
CA ARG A 128 6.27 28.10 -14.89
C ARG A 128 6.29 29.24 -15.89
N LYS A 129 5.43 30.18 -15.66
CA LYS A 129 5.53 31.47 -16.34
C LYS A 129 6.51 32.35 -15.62
#